data_626abd36da6056b2a68d1c8ca0dd0180
#
_entry.id   626abd36da6056b2a68d1c8ca0dd0180
#
_cell.length_a   1.000
_cell.length_b   1.000
_cell.length_c   1.000
_cell.angle_alpha   90.00
_cell.angle_beta   90.00
_cell.angle_gamma   90.00
#
_symmetry.space_group_name_H-M   'P 1'
#
loop_
_entity.id
_entity.type
_entity.pdbx_description
1 polymer ?
#
loop_
_entity_poly.entity_id
_entity_poly.type
_entity_poly.pdbx_seq_one_letter_code
_entity_poly.pdbx_strand_id
1 'polypeptide(L)'
;MQIDKDTQTLIDERIKNNAPPLESFSPQELRALRAKMAETPEELRIFISHVKDFTLNGSLGSITVRKYFNENSDTLINQKQPLIIYFHGGGFVMGDLESHDLVCRHLCKQTNATIIAVDYK
;
A
#
# COMPACT_ATOMS: atom_id res chain seq x y z
N MET A 1 -11.60 5.58 -29.40
CA MET A 1 -10.78 4.63 -28.59
C MET A 1 -11.73 3.55 -28.14
N GLN A 2 -11.44 2.28 -28.40
CA GLN A 2 -12.31 1.15 -28.01
C GLN A 2 -11.85 0.69 -26.62
N ILE A 3 -12.79 0.62 -25.67
CA ILE A 3 -12.55 0.09 -24.33
C ILE A 3 -12.49 -1.43 -24.46
N ASP A 4 -11.54 -2.10 -23.79
CA ASP A 4 -11.47 -3.55 -23.74
C ASP A 4 -12.68 -4.13 -22.98
N LYS A 5 -12.99 -5.41 -23.26
CA LYS A 5 -14.18 -6.05 -22.76
C LYS A 5 -14.25 -6.16 -21.24
N ASP A 6 -13.11 -6.41 -20.59
CA ASP A 6 -13.07 -6.58 -19.13
C ASP A 6 -13.29 -5.24 -18.44
N THR A 7 -12.65 -4.18 -18.95
CA THR A 7 -12.87 -2.80 -18.49
C THR A 7 -14.32 -2.37 -18.68
N GLN A 8 -14.94 -2.69 -19.84
CA GLN A 8 -16.35 -2.39 -20.07
C GLN A 8 -17.25 -3.10 -19.06
N THR A 9 -16.98 -4.36 -18.76
CA THR A 9 -17.73 -5.14 -17.76
C THR A 9 -17.70 -4.47 -16.39
N LEU A 10 -16.52 -4.01 -15.93
CA LEU A 10 -16.39 -3.30 -14.65
C LEU A 10 -17.18 -1.99 -14.63
N ILE A 11 -17.18 -1.25 -15.73
CA ILE A 11 -17.98 -0.02 -15.88
C ILE A 11 -19.47 -0.33 -15.78
N ASP A 12 -19.94 -1.35 -16.52
CA ASP A 12 -21.35 -1.74 -16.56
C ASP A 12 -21.82 -2.22 -15.17
N GLU A 13 -21.01 -2.99 -14.45
CA GLU A 13 -21.29 -3.40 -13.07
C GLU A 13 -21.40 -2.19 -12.13
N ARG A 14 -20.51 -1.22 -12.26
CA ARG A 14 -20.55 0.01 -11.45
C ARG A 14 -21.82 0.81 -11.71
N ILE A 15 -22.22 0.93 -12.98
CA ILE A 15 -23.48 1.60 -13.39
C ILE A 15 -24.69 0.84 -12.84
N LYS A 16 -24.73 -0.49 -13.01
CA LYS A 16 -25.81 -1.37 -12.53
C LYS A 16 -26.00 -1.27 -11.01
N ASN A 17 -24.92 -1.14 -10.27
CA ASN A 17 -24.93 -1.03 -8.81
C ASN A 17 -25.21 0.40 -8.33
N ASN A 18 -25.51 1.35 -9.21
CA ASN A 18 -25.71 2.76 -8.86
C ASN A 18 -24.59 3.32 -7.98
N ALA A 19 -23.36 2.88 -8.22
CA ALA A 19 -22.22 3.34 -7.41
C ALA A 19 -22.01 4.85 -7.59
N PRO A 20 -22.00 5.63 -6.51
CA PRO A 20 -21.85 7.06 -6.62
C PRO A 20 -20.49 7.43 -7.24
N PRO A 21 -20.41 8.53 -8.01
CA PRO A 21 -19.16 8.98 -8.58
C PRO A 21 -18.14 9.34 -7.49
N LEU A 22 -16.84 9.08 -7.74
CA LEU A 22 -15.80 9.26 -6.72
C LEU A 22 -15.67 10.72 -6.27
N GLU A 23 -15.95 11.66 -7.15
CA GLU A 23 -15.95 13.10 -6.88
C GLU A 23 -17.06 13.57 -5.94
N SER A 24 -18.04 12.71 -5.66
CA SER A 24 -19.10 13.01 -4.67
C SER A 24 -18.67 12.79 -3.21
N PHE A 25 -17.50 12.19 -3.01
CA PHE A 25 -16.96 11.91 -1.68
C PHE A 25 -15.88 12.91 -1.29
N SER A 26 -15.82 13.24 -0.01
CA SER A 26 -14.65 13.91 0.55
C SER A 26 -13.42 12.97 0.55
N PRO A 27 -12.19 13.50 0.62
CA PRO A 27 -10.99 12.67 0.75
C PRO A 27 -11.02 11.71 1.94
N GLN A 28 -11.61 12.13 3.06
CA GLN A 28 -11.74 11.33 4.27
C GLN A 28 -12.69 10.14 4.07
N GLU A 29 -13.82 10.36 3.41
CA GLU A 29 -14.79 9.32 3.08
C GLU A 29 -14.19 8.29 2.11
N LEU A 30 -13.46 8.75 1.09
CA LEU A 30 -12.76 7.86 0.15
C LEU A 30 -11.72 6.99 0.84
N ARG A 31 -10.93 7.56 1.76
CA ARG A 31 -9.97 6.78 2.56
C ARG A 31 -10.67 5.73 3.42
N ALA A 32 -11.72 6.12 4.14
CA ALA A 32 -12.50 5.19 4.96
C ALA A 32 -13.15 4.06 4.15
N LEU A 33 -13.67 4.38 2.95
CA LEU A 33 -14.24 3.40 2.03
C LEU A 33 -13.17 2.42 1.52
N ARG A 34 -12.02 2.92 1.13
CA ARG A 34 -10.90 2.08 0.63
C ARG A 34 -10.27 1.25 1.72
N ALA A 35 -10.13 1.76 2.92
CA ALA A 35 -9.60 1.00 4.05
C ALA A 35 -10.42 -0.28 4.31
N LYS A 36 -11.75 -0.22 4.21
CA LYS A 36 -12.64 -1.39 4.35
C LYS A 36 -12.47 -2.42 3.21
N MET A 37 -12.03 -1.97 2.03
CA MET A 37 -11.86 -2.83 0.84
C MET A 37 -10.42 -3.35 0.70
N ALA A 38 -9.48 -2.80 1.46
CA ALA A 38 -8.05 -3.02 1.28
C ALA A 38 -7.49 -4.17 2.13
N GLU A 39 -8.31 -4.79 2.99
CA GLU A 39 -7.86 -5.92 3.80
C GLU A 39 -7.45 -7.09 2.90
N THR A 40 -6.15 -7.33 2.83
CA THR A 40 -5.62 -8.52 2.16
C THR A 40 -5.97 -9.74 3.01
N PRO A 41 -6.71 -10.74 2.47
CA PRO A 41 -6.96 -11.99 3.16
C PRO A 41 -5.65 -12.61 3.67
N GLU A 42 -5.68 -13.17 4.89
CA GLU A 42 -4.49 -13.72 5.55
C GLU A 42 -3.78 -14.78 4.68
N GLU A 43 -4.55 -15.60 3.96
CA GLU A 43 -4.07 -16.64 3.06
C GLU A 43 -3.32 -16.10 1.83
N LEU A 44 -3.54 -14.86 1.45
CA LEU A 44 -2.82 -14.17 0.36
C LEU A 44 -1.64 -13.36 0.86
N ARG A 45 -1.50 -13.23 2.18
CA ARG A 45 -0.45 -12.41 2.78
C ARG A 45 0.89 -13.13 2.73
N ILE A 46 1.83 -12.57 2.00
CA ILE A 46 3.20 -13.11 1.90
C ILE A 46 3.91 -12.93 3.24
N PHE A 47 4.47 -14.04 3.75
CA PHE A 47 5.26 -13.99 4.98
C PHE A 47 6.56 -13.20 4.77
N ILE A 48 6.80 -12.24 5.68
CA ILE A 48 8.03 -11.48 5.85
C ILE A 48 8.42 -11.58 7.33
N SER A 49 9.68 -11.86 7.63
CA SER A 49 10.15 -12.12 9.00
C SER A 49 9.84 -10.98 9.95
N HIS A 50 9.98 -9.75 9.49
CA HIS A 50 9.74 -8.56 10.29
C HIS A 50 8.93 -7.53 9.52
N VAL A 51 7.78 -7.16 10.09
CA VAL A 51 6.97 -6.02 9.64
C VAL A 51 6.68 -5.17 10.87
N LYS A 52 7.11 -3.91 10.86
CA LYS A 52 7.00 -3.04 12.03
C LYS A 52 6.68 -1.59 11.63
N ASP A 53 5.67 -1.04 12.30
CA ASP A 53 5.30 0.37 12.17
C ASP A 53 6.04 1.21 13.21
N PHE A 54 6.44 2.42 12.80
CA PHE A 54 7.00 3.42 13.69
C PHE A 54 6.74 4.83 13.17
N THR A 55 6.82 5.79 14.07
CA THR A 55 6.55 7.19 13.77
C THR A 55 7.86 7.95 13.61
N LEU A 56 7.98 8.70 12.54
CA LEU A 56 9.04 9.66 12.32
C LEU A 56 8.52 11.06 12.62
N ASN A 57 9.26 11.83 13.39
CA ASN A 57 8.93 13.21 13.70
C ASN A 57 9.72 14.14 12.78
N GLY A 58 9.02 14.95 12.00
CA GLY A 58 9.59 15.94 11.10
C GLY A 58 9.13 17.36 11.46
N SER A 59 9.68 18.36 10.78
CA SER A 59 9.33 19.77 10.97
C SER A 59 7.87 20.09 10.66
N LEU A 60 7.22 19.28 9.81
CA LEU A 60 5.83 19.45 9.41
C LEU A 60 4.86 18.52 10.15
N GLY A 61 5.33 17.83 11.18
CA GLY A 61 4.55 16.89 11.98
C GLY A 61 5.09 15.47 11.93
N SER A 62 4.32 14.55 12.52
CA SER A 62 4.67 13.15 12.60
C SER A 62 4.10 12.39 11.39
N ILE A 63 4.87 11.42 10.89
CA ILE A 63 4.45 10.53 9.81
C ILE A 63 4.69 9.07 10.22
N THR A 64 3.71 8.21 9.97
CA THR A 64 3.85 6.78 10.19
C THR A 64 4.57 6.15 9.00
N VAL A 65 5.46 5.20 9.28
CA VAL A 65 6.14 4.40 8.27
C VAL A 65 6.11 2.94 8.69
N ARG A 66 6.06 2.04 7.71
CA ARG A 66 6.13 0.59 7.92
C ARG A 66 7.40 0.04 7.30
N LYS A 67 8.22 -0.64 8.13
CA LYS A 67 9.44 -1.33 7.69
C LYS A 67 9.15 -2.82 7.47
N TYR A 68 9.58 -3.34 6.33
CA TYR A 68 9.57 -4.76 5.98
C TYR A 68 11.00 -5.22 5.75
N PHE A 69 11.40 -6.31 6.38
CA PHE A 69 12.70 -6.91 6.14
C PHE A 69 12.72 -8.40 6.55
N ASN A 70 13.63 -9.18 5.95
CA ASN A 70 13.85 -10.58 6.28
C ASN A 70 15.09 -10.74 7.18
N GLU A 71 15.09 -11.72 8.07
CA GLU A 71 16.18 -11.99 9.03
C GLU A 71 17.54 -12.17 8.35
N ASN A 72 17.56 -12.77 7.17
CA ASN A 72 18.80 -12.96 6.39
C ASN A 72 19.46 -11.64 5.96
N SER A 73 18.76 -10.52 6.08
CA SER A 73 19.31 -9.19 5.80
C SER A 73 20.04 -8.56 6.98
N ASP A 74 19.73 -8.98 8.21
CA ASP A 74 20.35 -8.41 9.44
C ASP A 74 21.64 -9.16 9.88
N THR A 75 21.82 -10.41 9.45
CA THR A 75 23.00 -11.21 9.82
C THR A 75 24.30 -10.79 9.11
N LEU A 76 24.17 -9.95 8.10
CA LEU A 76 25.31 -9.41 7.38
C LEU A 76 25.63 -7.99 7.92
N ILE A 77 26.00 -7.89 9.18
CA ILE A 77 26.32 -6.65 9.91
C ILE A 77 27.30 -5.70 9.17
N ASN A 78 27.97 -6.18 8.13
CA ASN A 78 28.93 -5.43 7.32
C ASN A 78 28.55 -5.25 5.84
N GLN A 79 27.39 -5.72 5.40
CA GLN A 79 26.96 -5.51 4.01
C GLN A 79 25.86 -4.44 3.96
N LYS A 80 26.05 -3.44 3.09
CA LYS A 80 25.01 -2.43 2.82
C LYS A 80 23.81 -3.13 2.18
N GLN A 81 22.71 -3.24 2.92
CA GLN A 81 21.47 -3.78 2.39
C GLN A 81 20.80 -2.76 1.48
N PRO A 82 20.23 -3.18 0.34
CA PRO A 82 19.43 -2.30 -0.47
C PRO A 82 18.23 -1.78 0.35
N LEU A 83 17.93 -0.50 0.19
CA LEU A 83 16.80 0.16 0.81
C LEU A 83 15.88 0.71 -0.27
N ILE A 84 14.60 0.38 -0.20
CA ILE A 84 13.54 0.95 -1.06
C ILE A 84 12.62 1.76 -0.17
N ILE A 85 12.46 3.04 -0.50
CA ILE A 85 11.42 3.88 0.11
C ILE A 85 10.22 3.85 -0.82
N TYR A 86 9.08 3.39 -0.29
CA TYR A 86 7.85 3.19 -1.07
C TYR A 86 6.79 4.23 -0.70
N PHE A 87 6.33 4.94 -1.70
CA PHE A 87 5.20 5.86 -1.60
C PHE A 87 4.02 5.26 -2.34
N HIS A 88 2.93 5.00 -1.65
CA HIS A 88 1.75 4.37 -2.22
C HIS A 88 1.07 5.25 -3.27
N GLY A 89 0.35 4.63 -4.22
CA GLY A 89 -0.53 5.32 -5.14
C GLY A 89 -1.85 5.75 -4.49
N GLY A 90 -2.65 6.53 -5.22
CA GLY A 90 -4.00 6.91 -4.76
C GLY A 90 -4.38 8.35 -5.08
N GLY A 91 -3.65 9.01 -6.01
CA GLY A 91 -3.95 10.36 -6.48
C GLY A 91 -3.89 11.42 -5.38
N PHE A 92 -3.04 11.24 -4.36
CA PHE A 92 -2.91 12.07 -3.16
C PHE A 92 -4.18 12.13 -2.28
N VAL A 93 -5.18 11.33 -2.59
CA VAL A 93 -6.48 11.30 -1.89
C VAL A 93 -6.71 9.97 -1.18
N MET A 94 -6.33 8.87 -1.82
CA MET A 94 -6.58 7.51 -1.36
C MET A 94 -5.26 6.78 -1.11
N GLY A 95 -5.35 5.60 -0.51
CA GLY A 95 -4.21 4.76 -0.21
C GLY A 95 -3.73 4.93 1.22
N ASP A 96 -3.08 3.89 1.72
CA ASP A 96 -2.49 3.79 3.03
C ASP A 96 -1.52 2.60 3.07
N LEU A 97 -0.95 2.32 4.24
CA LEU A 97 -0.04 1.19 4.45
C LEU A 97 -0.73 -0.16 4.22
N GLU A 98 -2.02 -0.30 4.57
CA GLU A 98 -2.75 -1.57 4.43
C GLU A 98 -3.08 -1.87 2.97
N SER A 99 -3.54 -0.87 2.21
CA SER A 99 -3.90 -1.04 0.79
C SER A 99 -2.71 -1.41 -0.11
N HIS A 100 -1.48 -1.17 0.35
CA HIS A 100 -0.25 -1.47 -0.37
C HIS A 100 0.67 -2.45 0.37
N ASP A 101 0.20 -3.06 1.47
CA ASP A 101 0.95 -4.03 2.27
C ASP A 101 1.45 -5.22 1.42
N LEU A 102 0.56 -5.79 0.60
CA LEU A 102 0.90 -6.92 -0.26
C LEU A 102 2.00 -6.57 -1.27
N VAL A 103 1.95 -5.39 -1.87
CA VAL A 103 2.98 -4.92 -2.82
C VAL A 103 4.32 -4.78 -2.11
N CYS A 104 4.35 -4.19 -0.92
CA CYS A 104 5.58 -4.02 -0.13
C CYS A 104 6.17 -5.37 0.30
N ARG A 105 5.31 -6.34 0.69
CA ARG A 105 5.75 -7.72 1.00
C ARG A 105 6.33 -8.42 -0.22
N HIS A 106 5.69 -8.30 -1.40
CA HIS A 106 6.24 -8.82 -2.65
C HIS A 106 7.60 -8.21 -2.97
N LEU A 107 7.74 -6.90 -2.91
CA LEU A 107 9.01 -6.22 -3.15
C LEU A 107 10.09 -6.71 -2.19
N CYS A 108 9.79 -6.76 -0.89
CA CYS A 108 10.73 -7.26 0.12
C CYS A 108 11.16 -8.71 -0.17
N LYS A 109 10.19 -9.59 -0.48
CA LYS A 109 10.44 -11.00 -0.76
C LYS A 109 11.29 -11.22 -2.03
N GLN A 110 10.99 -10.50 -3.11
CA GLN A 110 11.63 -10.69 -4.40
C GLN A 110 13.00 -10.04 -4.49
N THR A 111 13.20 -8.91 -3.84
CA THR A 111 14.46 -8.16 -3.91
C THR A 111 15.40 -8.43 -2.74
N ASN A 112 14.90 -9.02 -1.67
CA ASN A 112 15.59 -9.11 -0.38
C ASN A 112 16.08 -7.76 0.17
N ALA A 113 15.47 -6.67 -0.29
CA ALA A 113 15.72 -5.32 0.19
C ALA A 113 14.89 -5.02 1.44
N THR A 114 15.37 -4.09 2.28
CA THR A 114 14.51 -3.45 3.27
C THR A 114 13.56 -2.48 2.57
N ILE A 115 12.26 -2.58 2.85
CA ILE A 115 11.26 -1.65 2.34
C ILE A 115 10.80 -0.74 3.48
N ILE A 116 10.75 0.56 3.22
CA ILE A 116 10.12 1.55 4.11
C ILE A 116 8.92 2.14 3.36
N ALA A 117 7.72 1.71 3.72
CA ALA A 117 6.49 2.31 3.20
C ALA A 117 6.09 3.53 4.03
N VAL A 118 5.68 4.59 3.37
CA VAL A 118 5.38 5.89 3.99
C VAL A 118 3.88 6.16 3.93
N ASP A 119 3.26 6.40 5.11
CA ASP A 119 1.85 6.77 5.25
C ASP A 119 1.68 8.29 5.09
N TYR A 120 1.95 8.78 3.89
CA TYR A 120 1.78 10.21 3.60
C TYR A 120 0.29 10.58 3.45
N LYS A 121 -0.02 11.86 3.68
CA LYS A 121 -1.38 12.42 3.60
C LYS A 121 -1.51 13.33 2.38
#